data_d79c8d8c3b4e84b4146fd72e1743638a
#
_entry.id   d79c8d8c3b4e84b4146fd72e1743638a
#
_cell.length_a   1.000
_cell.length_b   1.000
_cell.length_c   1.000
_cell.angle_alpha   90.00
_cell.angle_beta   90.00
_cell.angle_gamma   90.00
#
_symmetry.space_group_name_H-M   'P 1'
#
loop_
_entity.id
_entity.type
_entity.pdbx_description
1 polymer ?
#
loop_
_entity_poly.entity_id
_entity_poly.type
_entity_poly.pdbx_seq_one_letter_code
_entity_poly.pdbx_strand_id
1 'polypeptide(L)'
;DRIISLSEQLRDNYAQSTYASFGALFAASQQVASNDLEAAEASLQWIIDNHGKGFLAKTDTGLLLTANLRLGRVILARGDAERALALVNSVAPQSFEVGYSELRGDIYLALGRRADARDAYLAAQEAGSLSDSLRMKLDDLARVES
;
A
#
# COMPACT_ATOMS: atom_id res chain seq x y z
N ASP A 1 3.76 40.17 8.55
CA ASP A 1 4.91 39.29 8.82
C ASP A 1 4.61 38.19 9.83
N ARG A 2 4.03 38.52 11.01
CA ARG A 2 3.73 37.54 12.07
C ARG A 2 2.61 36.53 11.66
N ILE A 3 1.63 36.96 10.92
CA ILE A 3 0.52 36.11 10.42
C ILE A 3 1.03 35.14 9.36
N ILE A 4 1.93 35.58 8.51
CA ILE A 4 2.54 34.75 7.48
C ILE A 4 3.43 33.67 8.12
N SER A 5 4.27 34.06 9.09
CA SER A 5 5.14 33.10 9.77
C SER A 5 4.36 32.09 10.61
N LEU A 6 3.25 32.48 11.24
CA LEU A 6 2.36 31.57 11.96
C LEU A 6 1.63 30.61 11.01
N SER A 7 1.22 31.08 9.82
CA SER A 7 0.57 30.23 8.82
C SER A 7 1.55 29.24 8.18
N GLU A 8 2.82 29.61 8.04
CA GLU A 8 3.88 28.71 7.58
C GLU A 8 4.22 27.67 8.66
N GLN A 9 4.36 28.08 9.92
CA GLN A 9 4.57 27.16 11.03
C GLN A 9 3.39 26.20 11.22
N LEU A 10 2.15 26.66 11.05
CA LEU A 10 0.95 25.83 11.11
C LEU A 10 0.94 24.83 9.95
N ARG A 11 1.35 25.25 8.76
CA ARG A 11 1.42 24.39 7.58
C ARG A 11 2.48 23.30 7.74
N ASP A 12 3.65 23.66 8.25
CA ASP A 12 4.74 22.72 8.52
C ASP A 12 4.38 21.74 9.63
N ASN A 13 3.77 22.23 10.73
CA ASN A 13 3.28 21.39 11.81
C ASN A 13 2.10 20.52 11.37
N TYR A 14 1.23 21.03 10.50
CA TYR A 14 0.07 20.31 9.97
C TYR A 14 0.49 19.25 8.93
N ALA A 15 1.54 19.52 8.14
CA ALA A 15 2.09 18.56 7.20
C ALA A 15 2.60 17.27 7.85
N GLN A 16 3.03 17.36 9.12
CA GLN A 16 3.50 16.23 9.91
C GLN A 16 2.39 15.58 10.75
N SER A 17 1.17 16.10 10.69
CA SER A 17 0.04 15.62 11.46
C SER A 17 -0.59 14.35 10.85
N THR A 18 -1.28 13.59 11.69
CA THR A 18 -2.11 12.45 11.24
C THR A 18 -3.17 12.88 10.23
N TYR A 19 -3.74 14.10 10.36
CA TYR A 19 -4.73 14.64 9.41
C TYR A 19 -4.15 14.84 8.02
N ALA A 20 -2.92 15.35 7.91
CA ALA A 20 -2.24 15.49 6.62
C ALA A 20 -2.00 14.13 5.96
N SER A 21 -1.64 13.12 6.74
CA SER A 21 -1.49 11.74 6.26
C SER A 21 -2.81 11.15 5.76
N PHE A 22 -3.91 11.36 6.46
CA PHE A 22 -5.24 10.95 5.98
C PHE A 22 -5.67 11.71 4.72
N GLY A 23 -5.38 13.01 4.64
CA GLY A 23 -5.60 13.82 3.45
C GLY A 23 -4.84 13.30 2.24
N ALA A 24 -3.57 12.96 2.42
CA ALA A 24 -2.72 12.36 1.38
C ALA A 24 -3.22 10.96 0.97
N LEU A 25 -3.71 10.16 1.92
CA LEU A 25 -4.30 8.85 1.64
C LEU A 25 -5.59 8.97 0.80
N PHE A 26 -6.42 9.96 1.10
CA PHE A 26 -7.61 10.25 0.31
C PHE A 26 -7.23 10.75 -1.09
N ALA A 27 -6.26 11.66 -1.20
CA ALA A 27 -5.77 12.14 -2.49
C ALA A 27 -5.25 10.98 -3.35
N ALA A 28 -4.48 10.07 -2.77
CA ALA A 28 -3.99 8.88 -3.46
C ALA A 28 -5.14 8.01 -3.99
N SER A 29 -6.23 7.85 -3.23
CA SER A 29 -7.41 7.10 -3.69
C SER A 29 -8.06 7.75 -4.91
N GLN A 30 -8.19 9.09 -4.93
CA GLN A 30 -8.73 9.83 -6.07
C GLN A 30 -7.80 9.74 -7.30
N GLN A 31 -6.50 9.82 -7.07
CA GLN A 31 -5.49 9.71 -8.12
C GLN A 31 -5.49 8.31 -8.77
N VAL A 32 -5.65 7.25 -7.98
CA VAL A 32 -5.84 5.89 -8.52
C VAL A 32 -7.14 5.81 -9.33
N ALA A 33 -8.24 6.35 -8.82
CA ALA A 33 -9.53 6.33 -9.50
C ALA A 33 -9.49 7.09 -10.86
N SER A 34 -8.68 8.14 -10.95
CA SER A 34 -8.45 8.90 -12.20
C SER A 34 -7.30 8.33 -13.06
N ASN A 35 -6.74 7.20 -12.68
CA ASN A 35 -5.59 6.56 -13.33
C ASN A 35 -4.31 7.43 -13.35
N ASP A 36 -4.19 8.38 -12.42
CA ASP A 36 -2.95 9.12 -12.19
C ASP A 36 -2.06 8.38 -11.17
N LEU A 37 -1.49 7.28 -11.64
CA LEU A 37 -0.72 6.37 -10.79
C LEU A 37 0.60 6.99 -10.31
N GLU A 38 1.18 7.92 -11.05
CA GLU A 38 2.39 8.64 -10.65
C GLU A 38 2.11 9.56 -9.46
N ALA A 39 1.06 10.36 -9.53
CA ALA A 39 0.65 11.21 -8.42
C ALA A 39 0.23 10.37 -7.20
N ALA A 40 -0.46 9.25 -7.40
CA ALA A 40 -0.83 8.33 -6.32
C ALA A 40 0.40 7.75 -5.62
N GLU A 41 1.41 7.34 -6.37
CA GLU A 41 2.68 6.88 -5.80
C GLU A 41 3.36 7.97 -4.97
N ALA A 42 3.43 9.19 -5.49
CA ALA A 42 4.02 10.32 -4.77
C ALA A 42 3.28 10.64 -3.47
N SER A 43 1.95 10.62 -3.47
CA SER A 43 1.12 10.87 -2.29
C SER A 43 1.32 9.81 -1.22
N LEU A 44 1.38 8.53 -1.59
CA LEU A 44 1.60 7.42 -0.68
C LEU A 44 3.02 7.41 -0.12
N GLN A 45 4.02 7.68 -0.96
CA GLN A 45 5.41 7.80 -0.53
C GLN A 45 5.59 8.95 0.45
N TRP A 46 4.90 10.07 0.22
CA TRP A 46 4.93 11.20 1.14
C TRP A 46 4.43 10.82 2.55
N ILE A 47 3.38 10.02 2.66
CA ILE A 47 2.88 9.50 3.94
C ILE A 47 3.97 8.72 4.67
N ILE A 48 4.61 7.79 3.97
CA ILE A 48 5.65 6.92 4.53
C ILE A 48 6.84 7.75 5.02
N ASP A 49 7.23 8.76 4.26
CA ASP A 49 8.39 9.60 4.55
C ASP A 49 8.14 10.61 5.67
N ASN A 50 6.89 11.03 5.89
CA ASN A 50 6.56 12.14 6.80
C ASN A 50 5.72 11.73 8.00
N HIS A 51 4.96 10.62 7.94
CA HIS A 51 4.10 10.22 9.04
C HIS A 51 4.91 9.83 10.28
N GLY A 52 4.44 10.30 11.43
CA GLY A 52 5.08 10.00 12.72
C GLY A 52 6.40 10.75 12.97
N LYS A 53 6.77 11.70 12.12
CA LYS A 53 7.92 12.58 12.32
C LYS A 53 7.50 13.90 12.95
N GLY A 54 8.31 14.41 13.85
CA GLY A 54 8.06 15.64 14.58
C GLY A 54 8.03 15.43 16.09
N PHE A 55 8.23 16.49 16.84
CA PHE A 55 8.43 16.46 18.30
C PHE A 55 7.23 15.88 19.08
N LEU A 56 6.01 16.06 18.59
CA LEU A 56 4.78 15.56 19.22
C LEU A 56 4.02 14.54 18.34
N ALA A 57 4.63 14.09 17.25
CA ALA A 57 3.98 13.19 16.34
C ALA A 57 3.92 11.77 16.91
N LYS A 58 2.76 11.14 16.79
CA LYS A 58 2.57 9.72 17.12
C LYS A 58 2.56 8.91 15.82
N THR A 59 3.25 7.80 15.84
CA THR A 59 3.21 6.84 14.72
C THR A 59 1.92 6.04 14.77
N ASP A 60 1.13 6.11 13.70
CA ASP A 60 0.00 5.22 13.46
C ASP A 60 0.48 4.06 12.56
N THR A 61 0.74 2.92 13.18
CA THR A 61 1.23 1.72 12.48
C THR A 61 0.22 1.21 11.46
N GLY A 62 -1.08 1.26 11.77
CA GLY A 62 -2.14 0.86 10.84
C GLY A 62 -2.18 1.73 9.59
N LEU A 63 -1.99 3.04 9.75
CA LEU A 63 -1.92 3.97 8.62
C LEU A 63 -0.69 3.69 7.74
N LEU A 64 0.48 3.45 8.34
CA LEU A 64 1.70 3.11 7.60
C LEU A 64 1.57 1.78 6.85
N LEU A 65 0.99 0.76 7.48
CA LEU A 65 0.72 -0.53 6.83
C LEU A 65 -0.25 -0.37 5.66
N THR A 66 -1.29 0.43 5.81
CA THR A 66 -2.23 0.77 4.73
C THR A 66 -1.54 1.51 3.59
N ALA A 67 -0.74 2.51 3.90
CA ALA A 67 -0.01 3.29 2.90
C ALA A 67 0.97 2.41 2.10
N ASN A 68 1.74 1.56 2.77
CA ASN A 68 2.66 0.63 2.11
C ASN A 68 1.92 -0.40 1.23
N LEU A 69 0.80 -0.93 1.70
CA LEU A 69 -0.01 -1.88 0.92
C LEU A 69 -0.55 -1.22 -0.36
N ARG A 70 -1.09 -0.02 -0.25
CA ARG A 70 -1.58 0.74 -1.41
C ARG A 70 -0.45 1.16 -2.33
N LEU A 71 0.70 1.55 -1.79
CA LEU A 71 1.89 1.87 -2.58
C LEU A 71 2.36 0.66 -3.40
N GLY A 72 2.43 -0.51 -2.78
CA GLY A 72 2.77 -1.76 -3.49
C GLY A 72 1.82 -2.05 -4.65
N ARG A 73 0.51 -1.85 -4.47
CA ARG A 73 -0.50 -1.99 -5.53
C ARG A 73 -0.30 -0.99 -6.67
N VAL A 74 0.00 0.26 -6.35
CA VAL A 74 0.25 1.32 -7.35
C VAL A 74 1.52 1.02 -8.14
N ILE A 75 2.60 0.63 -7.48
CA ILE A 75 3.87 0.26 -8.13
C ILE A 75 3.65 -0.94 -9.08
N LEU A 76 2.91 -1.95 -8.64
CA LEU A 76 2.54 -3.09 -9.49
C LEU A 76 1.72 -2.64 -10.71
N ALA A 77 0.72 -1.79 -10.52
CA ALA A 77 -0.11 -1.25 -11.59
C ALA A 77 0.69 -0.40 -12.60
N ARG A 78 1.79 0.23 -12.16
CA ARG A 78 2.75 0.92 -13.03
C ARG A 78 3.68 -0.03 -13.81
N GLY A 79 3.59 -1.34 -13.56
CA GLY A 79 4.35 -2.36 -14.26
C GLY A 79 5.70 -2.71 -13.65
N ASP A 80 6.00 -2.25 -12.44
CA ASP A 80 7.26 -2.54 -11.74
C ASP A 80 7.06 -3.60 -10.64
N ALA A 81 6.83 -4.83 -11.06
CA ALA A 81 6.55 -5.95 -10.16
C ALA A 81 7.73 -6.25 -9.20
N GLU A 82 8.97 -6.09 -9.67
CA GLU A 82 10.16 -6.33 -8.84
C GLU A 82 10.25 -5.31 -7.69
N ARG A 83 10.02 -4.03 -7.97
CA ARG A 83 10.01 -3.00 -6.94
C ARG A 83 8.84 -3.18 -5.97
N ALA A 84 7.66 -3.58 -6.47
CA ALA A 84 6.52 -3.91 -5.63
C ALA A 84 6.83 -5.08 -4.68
N LEU A 85 7.51 -6.12 -5.17
CA LEU A 85 7.91 -7.28 -4.35
C LEU A 85 8.90 -6.87 -3.27
N ALA A 86 9.91 -6.08 -3.62
CA ALA A 86 10.89 -5.57 -2.66
C ALA A 86 10.22 -4.77 -1.54
N LEU A 87 9.27 -3.90 -1.88
CA LEU A 87 8.50 -3.12 -0.90
C LEU A 87 7.70 -4.03 0.05
N VAL A 88 6.92 -4.94 -0.49
CA VAL A 88 6.05 -5.84 0.30
C VAL A 88 6.88 -6.73 1.22
N ASN A 89 8.04 -7.20 0.77
CA ASN A 89 8.93 -8.03 1.57
C ASN A 89 9.70 -7.24 2.66
N SER A 90 9.78 -5.93 2.54
CA SER A 90 10.41 -5.06 3.55
C SER A 90 9.49 -4.71 4.73
N VAL A 91 8.22 -5.04 4.65
CA VAL A 91 7.18 -4.67 5.64
C VAL A 91 6.72 -5.88 6.42
N ALA A 92 6.71 -5.80 7.75
CA ALA A 92 6.07 -6.78 8.61
C ALA A 92 4.55 -6.51 8.63
N PRO A 93 3.71 -7.40 8.07
CA PRO A 93 2.31 -7.08 7.80
C PRO A 93 1.40 -7.06 9.04
N GLN A 94 1.80 -7.68 10.13
CA GLN A 94 1.03 -7.77 11.38
C GLN A 94 -0.44 -8.21 11.11
N SER A 95 -1.42 -7.44 11.53
CA SER A 95 -2.85 -7.71 11.30
C SER A 95 -3.30 -7.52 9.83
N PHE A 96 -2.43 -7.04 8.95
CA PHE A 96 -2.69 -6.84 7.51
C PHE A 96 -2.21 -8.02 6.64
N GLU A 97 -1.95 -9.19 7.24
CA GLU A 97 -1.40 -10.36 6.53
C GLU A 97 -2.23 -10.77 5.30
N VAL A 98 -3.56 -10.72 5.39
CA VAL A 98 -4.45 -11.03 4.26
C VAL A 98 -4.13 -10.15 3.05
N GLY A 99 -4.11 -8.84 3.23
CA GLY A 99 -3.88 -7.89 2.13
C GLY A 99 -2.49 -8.01 1.53
N TYR A 100 -1.47 -8.17 2.37
CA TYR A 100 -0.07 -8.32 1.91
C TYR A 100 0.17 -9.65 1.21
N SER A 101 -0.40 -10.74 1.69
CA SER A 101 -0.27 -12.06 1.05
C SER A 101 -1.00 -12.09 -0.30
N GLU A 102 -2.18 -11.50 -0.40
CA GLU A 102 -2.89 -11.39 -1.68
C GLU A 102 -2.10 -10.53 -2.68
N LEU A 103 -1.55 -9.40 -2.25
CA LEU A 103 -0.70 -8.56 -3.10
C LEU A 103 0.58 -9.29 -3.56
N ARG A 104 1.24 -10.06 -2.67
CA ARG A 104 2.36 -10.92 -3.08
C ARG A 104 1.96 -11.89 -4.19
N GLY A 105 0.80 -12.50 -4.07
CA GLY A 105 0.25 -13.37 -5.11
C GLY A 105 0.10 -12.65 -6.44
N ASP A 106 -0.48 -11.45 -6.45
CA ASP A 106 -0.64 -10.63 -7.65
C ASP A 106 0.72 -10.25 -8.26
N ILE A 107 1.69 -9.92 -7.43
CA ILE A 107 3.07 -9.60 -7.86
C ILE A 107 3.74 -10.82 -8.49
N TYR A 108 3.66 -11.97 -7.84
CA TYR A 108 4.26 -13.21 -8.37
C TYR A 108 3.63 -13.61 -9.69
N LEU A 109 2.32 -13.43 -9.88
CA LEU A 109 1.67 -13.64 -11.18
C LEU A 109 2.24 -12.72 -12.25
N ALA A 110 2.42 -11.44 -11.94
CA ALA A 110 3.02 -10.48 -12.87
C ALA A 110 4.46 -10.85 -13.25
N LEU A 111 5.19 -11.51 -12.34
CA LEU A 111 6.54 -12.02 -12.56
C LEU A 111 6.58 -13.41 -13.26
N GLY A 112 5.42 -14.00 -13.56
CA GLY A 112 5.34 -15.34 -14.13
C GLY A 112 5.63 -16.49 -13.16
N ARG A 113 5.70 -16.19 -11.85
CA ARG A 113 6.00 -17.13 -10.77
C ARG A 113 4.71 -17.74 -10.22
N ARG A 114 4.09 -18.62 -10.97
CA ARG A 114 2.74 -19.15 -10.67
C ARG A 114 2.67 -19.96 -9.37
N ALA A 115 3.67 -20.78 -9.08
CA ALA A 115 3.73 -21.57 -7.85
C ALA A 115 3.81 -20.67 -6.61
N ASP A 116 4.67 -19.66 -6.65
CA ASP A 116 4.79 -18.67 -5.57
C ASP A 116 3.52 -17.86 -5.40
N ALA A 117 2.85 -17.51 -6.51
CA ALA A 117 1.56 -16.81 -6.47
C ALA A 117 0.50 -17.66 -5.76
N ARG A 118 0.41 -18.94 -6.07
CA ARG A 118 -0.51 -19.88 -5.44
C ARG A 118 -0.25 -19.96 -3.93
N ASP A 119 0.99 -20.14 -3.52
CA ASP A 119 1.36 -20.22 -2.11
C ASP A 119 1.00 -18.92 -1.36
N ALA A 120 1.22 -17.75 -1.97
CA ALA A 120 0.86 -16.47 -1.39
C ALA A 120 -0.66 -16.30 -1.26
N TYR A 121 -1.45 -16.71 -2.25
CA TYR A 121 -2.91 -16.67 -2.17
C TYR A 121 -3.46 -17.66 -1.13
N LEU A 122 -2.87 -18.84 -1.00
CA LEU A 122 -3.24 -19.80 0.05
C LEU A 122 -2.93 -19.23 1.43
N ALA A 123 -1.79 -18.54 1.60
CA ALA A 123 -1.46 -17.86 2.84
C ALA A 123 -2.50 -16.77 3.19
N ALA A 124 -2.99 -16.01 2.21
CA ALA A 124 -4.06 -15.05 2.42
C ALA A 124 -5.37 -15.72 2.87
N GLN A 125 -5.69 -16.88 2.30
CA GLN A 125 -6.86 -17.67 2.69
C GLN A 125 -6.73 -18.22 4.10
N GLU A 126 -5.58 -18.76 4.47
CA GLU A 126 -5.28 -19.24 5.82
C GLU A 126 -5.30 -18.11 6.86
N ALA A 127 -4.90 -16.90 6.47
CA ALA A 127 -4.97 -15.71 7.31
C ALA A 127 -6.41 -15.18 7.50
N GLY A 128 -7.40 -15.78 6.85
CA GLY A 128 -8.82 -15.52 7.06
C GLY A 128 -9.52 -14.78 5.93
N SER A 129 -8.94 -14.67 4.74
CA SER A 129 -9.64 -14.09 3.60
C SER A 129 -10.81 -14.96 3.17
N LEU A 130 -11.98 -14.34 3.10
CA LEU A 130 -13.21 -14.93 2.56
C LEU A 130 -13.59 -14.31 1.21
N SER A 131 -12.65 -13.61 0.57
CA SER A 131 -12.87 -12.90 -0.69
C SER A 131 -13.18 -13.85 -1.83
N ASP A 132 -14.28 -13.61 -2.55
CA ASP A 132 -14.60 -14.31 -3.79
C ASP A 132 -13.56 -14.04 -4.88
N SER A 133 -12.98 -12.85 -4.90
CA SER A 133 -11.89 -12.48 -5.80
C SER A 133 -10.66 -13.37 -5.59
N LEU A 134 -10.27 -13.61 -4.33
CA LEU A 134 -9.14 -14.49 -4.01
C LEU A 134 -9.42 -15.94 -4.45
N ARG A 135 -10.64 -16.43 -4.20
CA ARG A 135 -11.06 -17.77 -4.64
C ARG A 135 -10.98 -17.90 -6.16
N MET A 136 -11.46 -16.91 -6.90
CA MET A 136 -11.35 -16.90 -8.36
C MET A 136 -9.90 -16.92 -8.84
N LYS A 137 -8.99 -16.18 -8.20
CA LYS A 137 -7.55 -16.19 -8.52
C LYS A 137 -6.94 -17.57 -8.32
N LEU A 138 -7.28 -18.26 -7.24
CA LEU A 138 -6.83 -19.63 -6.97
C LEU A 138 -7.40 -20.62 -8.00
N ASP A 139 -8.67 -20.53 -8.33
CA ASP A 139 -9.32 -21.38 -9.33
C ASP A 139 -8.71 -21.19 -10.73
N ASP A 140 -8.39 -19.97 -11.11
CA ASP A 140 -7.73 -19.67 -12.39
C ASP A 140 -6.32 -20.27 -12.47
N LEU A 141 -5.56 -20.25 -11.37
CA LEU A 141 -4.26 -20.92 -11.31
C LEU A 141 -4.39 -22.44 -11.47
N ALA A 142 -5.38 -23.05 -10.82
CA ALA A 142 -5.61 -24.49 -10.91
C ALA A 142 -6.01 -24.95 -12.32
N ARG A 143 -6.77 -24.14 -13.07
CA ARG A 143 -7.22 -24.47 -14.44
C ARG A 143 -6.08 -24.54 -15.46
N VAL A 144 -5.03 -23.74 -15.28
CA VAL A 144 -3.90 -23.70 -16.22
C VAL A 144 -2.93 -24.85 -15.98
N GLU A 145 -2.95 -25.45 -14.77
CA GLU A 145 -2.12 -26.62 -14.41
C GLU A 145 -2.74 -27.95 -14.87
N SER A 146 -4.01 -27.92 -15.26
CA SER A 146 -4.73 -29.08 -15.78
C SER A 146 -4.79 -29.04 -17.33
#